data_93e62eea94abb5f17d0089544828cc45
#
_entry.id   93e62eea94abb5f17d0089544828cc45
#
_cell.length_a   1.000
_cell.length_b   1.000
_cell.length_c   1.000
_cell.angle_alpha   90.00
_cell.angle_beta   90.00
_cell.angle_gamma   90.00
#
_symmetry.space_group_name_H-M   'P 1'
#
loop_
_entity.id
_entity.type
_entity.pdbx_description
1 polymer ?
#
loop_
_entity_poly.entity_id
_entity_poly.type
_entity_poly.pdbx_seq_one_letter_code
_entity_poly.pdbx_strand_id
1 'polypeptide(L)'
;MKNRLNFKKKFGPFIRKLRLDLNITQRDLAKKIGIAPSYLNDLEKEKRAAPKQETIKKISLTLKTDLKKLNDLAGISKKEIAPDVSDFIKTNPKIVSLIRSIKENNLNEDQLNDIEISINKRSSKALIIAAGLGSRLKGHTENLPKCMLDFGGKTLLQRQIDAYKKNDIKNISLVRGYKKEKINYKGIKYYENKDYRNNNILNSIFCAEEEINGNIIISYSDILFESLV
;
A
#
# COMPACT_ATOMS: atom_id res chain seq x y z
N MET A 1 8.16 -19.92 -6.87
CA MET A 1 6.79 -20.48 -6.96
C MET A 1 5.97 -19.61 -7.90
N LYS A 2 5.53 -20.16 -9.02
CA LYS A 2 4.92 -19.46 -10.14
C LYS A 2 3.55 -18.91 -9.76
N ASN A 3 3.45 -17.61 -9.51
CA ASN A 3 2.16 -16.91 -9.51
C ASN A 3 1.69 -16.73 -10.95
N ARG A 4 1.29 -17.80 -11.59
CA ARG A 4 0.48 -17.70 -12.81
C ARG A 4 -0.82 -17.03 -12.40
N LEU A 5 -0.92 -15.72 -12.68
CA LEU A 5 -2.21 -15.03 -12.73
C LEU A 5 -3.17 -15.92 -13.50
N ASN A 6 -4.13 -16.48 -12.79
CA ASN A 6 -5.09 -17.42 -13.33
C ASN A 6 -6.09 -16.62 -14.18
N PHE A 7 -5.71 -16.34 -15.45
CA PHE A 7 -6.48 -15.58 -16.46
C PHE A 7 -7.86 -16.15 -16.80
N LYS A 8 -8.31 -17.19 -16.07
CA LYS A 8 -9.63 -17.83 -16.27
C LYS A 8 -10.79 -17.13 -15.56
N LYS A 9 -10.56 -16.07 -14.79
CA LYS A 9 -11.68 -15.36 -14.12
C LYS A 9 -12.14 -14.20 -15.00
N LYS A 10 -13.28 -14.38 -15.63
CA LYS A 10 -13.94 -13.38 -16.47
C LYS A 10 -14.76 -12.41 -15.60
N PHE A 11 -14.95 -11.15 -16.05
CA PHE A 11 -15.61 -10.08 -15.32
C PHE A 11 -17.02 -10.47 -14.84
N GLY A 12 -17.88 -10.95 -15.76
CA GLY A 12 -19.27 -11.28 -15.46
C GLY A 12 -19.42 -12.39 -14.41
N PRO A 13 -18.82 -13.58 -14.61
CA PRO A 13 -18.84 -14.66 -13.63
C PRO A 13 -18.25 -14.25 -12.27
N PHE A 14 -17.26 -13.38 -12.25
CA PHE A 14 -16.67 -12.90 -10.99
C PHE A 14 -17.64 -12.04 -10.18
N ILE A 15 -18.30 -11.05 -10.80
CA ILE A 15 -19.29 -10.22 -10.08
C ILE A 15 -20.51 -11.03 -9.68
N ARG A 16 -20.95 -12.00 -10.51
CA ARG A 16 -22.04 -12.92 -10.16
C ARG A 16 -21.70 -13.72 -8.92
N LYS A 17 -20.49 -14.29 -8.84
CA LYS A 17 -20.03 -15.04 -7.67
C LYS A 17 -20.09 -14.17 -6.41
N LEU A 18 -19.49 -12.97 -6.43
CA LEU A 18 -19.49 -12.06 -5.29
C LEU A 18 -20.90 -11.68 -4.84
N ARG A 19 -21.78 -11.43 -5.80
CA ARG A 19 -23.20 -11.14 -5.51
C ARG A 19 -23.88 -12.27 -4.77
N LEU A 20 -23.67 -13.51 -5.22
CA LEU A 20 -24.24 -14.71 -4.59
C LEU A 20 -23.64 -14.95 -3.20
N ASP A 21 -22.34 -14.80 -3.05
CA ASP A 21 -21.63 -14.93 -1.76
C ASP A 21 -22.16 -13.92 -0.72
N LEU A 22 -22.66 -12.75 -1.17
CA LEU A 22 -23.28 -11.73 -0.33
C LEU A 22 -24.81 -11.88 -0.19
N ASN A 23 -25.43 -12.94 -0.75
CA ASN A 23 -26.86 -13.15 -0.78
C ASN A 23 -27.68 -11.98 -1.37
N ILE A 24 -27.10 -11.23 -2.32
CA ILE A 24 -27.76 -10.11 -2.99
C ILE A 24 -28.47 -10.62 -4.25
N THR A 25 -29.75 -10.26 -4.43
CA THR A 25 -30.47 -10.61 -5.67
C THR A 25 -29.96 -9.79 -6.85
N GLN A 26 -30.15 -10.30 -8.07
CA GLN A 26 -29.75 -9.57 -9.28
C GLN A 26 -30.50 -8.23 -9.41
N ARG A 27 -31.77 -8.18 -9.01
CA ARG A 27 -32.61 -6.96 -9.01
C ARG A 27 -32.06 -5.93 -8.01
N ASP A 28 -31.70 -6.38 -6.81
CA ASP A 28 -31.19 -5.49 -5.76
C ASP A 28 -29.81 -4.91 -6.12
N LEU A 29 -28.92 -5.73 -6.68
CA LEU A 29 -27.64 -5.24 -7.14
C LEU A 29 -27.83 -4.22 -8.26
N ALA A 30 -28.64 -4.54 -9.26
CA ALA A 30 -28.91 -3.63 -10.39
C ALA A 30 -29.48 -2.28 -9.91
N LYS A 31 -30.42 -2.29 -8.96
CA LYS A 31 -30.98 -1.09 -8.32
C LYS A 31 -29.90 -0.28 -7.60
N LYS A 32 -29.05 -0.93 -6.80
CA LYS A 32 -27.98 -0.25 -6.03
C LYS A 32 -26.94 0.42 -6.91
N ILE A 33 -26.58 -0.18 -8.05
CA ILE A 33 -25.58 0.37 -8.96
C ILE A 33 -26.17 1.25 -10.07
N GLY A 34 -27.51 1.35 -10.16
CA GLY A 34 -28.21 2.23 -11.08
C GLY A 34 -28.21 1.73 -12.53
N ILE A 35 -28.40 0.41 -12.75
CA ILE A 35 -28.51 -0.18 -14.09
C ILE A 35 -29.77 -1.05 -14.21
N ALA A 36 -30.17 -1.36 -15.45
CA ALA A 36 -31.28 -2.27 -15.68
C ALA A 36 -30.93 -3.72 -15.26
N PRO A 37 -31.85 -4.48 -14.63
CA PRO A 37 -31.61 -5.88 -14.28
C PRO A 37 -31.24 -6.77 -15.47
N SER A 38 -31.84 -6.53 -16.64
CA SER A 38 -31.49 -7.22 -17.89
C SER A 38 -30.06 -6.99 -18.30
N TYR A 39 -29.56 -5.73 -18.18
CA TYR A 39 -28.19 -5.39 -18.48
C TYR A 39 -27.22 -6.10 -17.52
N LEU A 40 -27.52 -6.15 -16.21
CA LEU A 40 -26.72 -6.89 -15.25
C LEU A 40 -26.68 -8.40 -15.56
N ASN A 41 -27.83 -8.98 -15.93
CA ASN A 41 -27.89 -10.38 -16.33
C ASN A 41 -26.99 -10.68 -17.54
N ASP A 42 -27.00 -9.77 -18.54
CA ASP A 42 -26.14 -9.91 -19.72
C ASP A 42 -24.66 -9.76 -19.38
N LEU A 43 -24.31 -8.86 -18.47
CA LEU A 43 -22.94 -8.73 -17.92
C LEU A 43 -22.51 -10.02 -17.22
N GLU A 44 -23.33 -10.54 -16.30
CA GLU A 44 -23.02 -11.76 -15.53
C GLU A 44 -22.86 -13.00 -16.42
N LYS A 45 -23.56 -13.04 -17.56
CA LYS A 45 -23.49 -14.10 -18.57
C LYS A 45 -22.48 -13.85 -19.68
N GLU A 46 -21.71 -12.76 -19.58
CA GLU A 46 -20.73 -12.36 -20.61
C GLU A 46 -21.29 -12.12 -22.00
N LYS A 47 -22.56 -11.85 -22.11
CA LYS A 47 -23.19 -11.40 -23.36
C LYS A 47 -22.85 -9.95 -23.68
N ARG A 48 -22.33 -9.21 -22.72
CA ARG A 48 -21.84 -7.84 -22.87
C ARG A 48 -20.46 -7.69 -22.22
N ALA A 49 -19.63 -6.82 -22.81
CA ALA A 49 -18.37 -6.43 -22.23
C ALA A 49 -18.55 -5.65 -20.93
N ALA A 50 -17.51 -5.56 -20.12
CA ALA A 50 -17.52 -4.80 -18.87
C ALA A 50 -18.00 -3.37 -19.07
N PRO A 51 -18.72 -2.78 -18.09
CA PRO A 51 -19.31 -1.45 -18.20
C PRO A 51 -18.27 -0.34 -18.14
N LYS A 52 -18.74 0.94 -18.15
CA LYS A 52 -17.89 2.11 -17.95
C LYS A 52 -17.33 2.16 -16.53
N GLN A 53 -16.21 2.86 -16.35
CA GLN A 53 -15.48 3.00 -15.09
C GLN A 53 -16.34 3.41 -13.89
N GLU A 54 -17.28 4.31 -14.11
CA GLU A 54 -18.20 4.75 -13.05
C GLU A 54 -19.05 3.60 -12.50
N THR A 55 -19.56 2.74 -13.39
CA THR A 55 -20.35 1.56 -13.00
C THR A 55 -19.47 0.52 -12.30
N ILE A 56 -18.22 0.33 -12.76
CA ILE A 56 -17.24 -0.57 -12.11
C ILE A 56 -16.97 -0.11 -10.68
N LYS A 57 -16.79 1.21 -10.44
CA LYS A 57 -16.66 1.78 -9.09
C LYS A 57 -17.86 1.47 -8.19
N LYS A 58 -19.08 1.64 -8.71
CA LYS A 58 -20.31 1.32 -7.96
C LYS A 58 -20.40 -0.17 -7.62
N ILE A 59 -20.00 -1.05 -8.56
CA ILE A 59 -19.94 -2.50 -8.33
C ILE A 59 -18.93 -2.83 -7.23
N SER A 60 -17.71 -2.24 -7.29
CA SER A 60 -16.67 -2.43 -6.29
C SER A 60 -17.14 -2.08 -4.88
N LEU A 61 -17.77 -0.91 -4.71
CA LEU A 61 -18.31 -0.44 -3.44
C LEU A 61 -19.44 -1.34 -2.93
N THR A 62 -20.37 -1.72 -3.82
CA THR A 62 -21.55 -2.50 -3.43
C THR A 62 -21.21 -3.93 -3.07
N LEU A 63 -20.28 -4.55 -3.78
CA LEU A 63 -19.84 -5.93 -3.56
C LEU A 63 -18.61 -6.02 -2.62
N LYS A 64 -18.16 -4.89 -2.06
CA LYS A 64 -17.00 -4.80 -1.14
C LYS A 64 -15.77 -5.53 -1.68
N THR A 65 -15.43 -5.28 -2.94
CA THR A 65 -14.29 -5.91 -3.62
C THR A 65 -13.29 -4.88 -4.12
N ASP A 66 -12.07 -5.33 -4.35
CA ASP A 66 -10.99 -4.49 -4.84
C ASP A 66 -11.30 -3.92 -6.24
N LEU A 67 -11.28 -2.59 -6.34
CA LEU A 67 -11.51 -1.85 -7.59
C LEU A 67 -10.46 -2.17 -8.65
N LYS A 68 -9.17 -2.30 -8.26
CA LYS A 68 -8.08 -2.63 -9.17
C LYS A 68 -8.35 -3.95 -9.86
N LYS A 69 -8.74 -4.97 -9.09
CA LYS A 69 -9.08 -6.29 -9.63
C LYS A 69 -10.25 -6.26 -10.61
N LEU A 70 -11.29 -5.44 -10.33
CA LEU A 70 -12.40 -5.28 -11.27
C LEU A 70 -11.98 -4.57 -12.55
N ASN A 71 -11.09 -3.58 -12.47
CA ASN A 71 -10.55 -2.88 -13.63
C ASN A 71 -9.71 -3.82 -14.52
N ASP A 72 -8.85 -4.64 -13.92
CA ASP A 72 -8.07 -5.64 -14.66
C ASP A 72 -8.98 -6.62 -15.42
N LEU A 73 -10.01 -7.14 -14.74
CA LEU A 73 -11.00 -8.02 -15.38
C LEU A 73 -11.81 -7.32 -16.47
N ALA A 74 -12.09 -6.02 -16.30
CA ALA A 74 -12.79 -5.22 -17.32
C ALA A 74 -11.92 -5.03 -18.56
N GLY A 75 -10.63 -4.75 -18.40
CA GLY A 75 -9.67 -4.66 -19.49
C GLY A 75 -9.59 -5.99 -20.27
N ILE A 76 -9.45 -7.12 -19.57
CA ILE A 76 -9.45 -8.45 -20.17
C ILE A 76 -10.74 -8.72 -20.94
N SER A 77 -11.90 -8.38 -20.36
CA SER A 77 -13.22 -8.57 -21.01
C SER A 77 -13.37 -7.79 -22.32
N LYS A 78 -12.77 -6.61 -22.40
CA LYS A 78 -12.79 -5.74 -23.58
C LYS A 78 -11.63 -6.01 -24.55
N LYS A 79 -10.65 -6.83 -24.15
CA LYS A 79 -9.35 -6.99 -24.82
C LYS A 79 -8.59 -5.66 -24.96
N GLU A 80 -8.68 -4.83 -23.95
CA GLU A 80 -8.10 -3.50 -23.86
C GLU A 80 -7.26 -3.38 -22.57
N ILE A 81 -6.50 -2.30 -22.47
CA ILE A 81 -5.84 -1.92 -21.21
C ILE A 81 -6.92 -1.58 -20.16
N ALA A 82 -6.67 -1.95 -18.90
CA ALA A 82 -7.56 -1.60 -17.81
C ALA A 82 -7.92 -0.09 -17.84
N PRO A 83 -9.19 0.28 -17.64
CA PRO A 83 -9.66 1.66 -17.87
C PRO A 83 -8.89 2.73 -17.09
N ASP A 84 -8.55 2.45 -15.82
CA ASP A 84 -7.78 3.35 -14.97
C ASP A 84 -6.34 3.55 -15.47
N VAL A 85 -5.70 2.49 -15.98
CA VAL A 85 -4.35 2.54 -16.58
C VAL A 85 -4.40 3.28 -17.92
N SER A 86 -5.41 3.02 -18.76
CA SER A 86 -5.59 3.70 -20.04
C SER A 86 -5.73 5.21 -19.88
N ASP A 87 -6.55 5.66 -18.92
CA ASP A 87 -6.75 7.06 -18.64
C ASP A 87 -5.46 7.73 -18.11
N PHE A 88 -4.73 7.04 -17.24
CA PHE A 88 -3.44 7.51 -16.73
C PHE A 88 -2.40 7.67 -17.85
N ILE A 89 -2.31 6.71 -18.77
CA ILE A 89 -1.38 6.78 -19.91
C ILE A 89 -1.71 7.99 -20.81
N LYS A 90 -3.00 8.22 -21.12
CA LYS A 90 -3.44 9.31 -21.99
C LYS A 90 -3.08 10.70 -21.45
N THR A 91 -3.13 10.85 -20.12
CA THR A 91 -2.87 12.13 -19.45
C THR A 91 -1.40 12.36 -19.12
N ASN A 92 -0.53 11.36 -19.33
CA ASN A 92 0.89 11.41 -18.93
C ASN A 92 1.84 11.05 -20.07
N PRO A 93 2.26 12.00 -20.91
CA PRO A 93 3.13 11.75 -22.07
C PRO A 93 4.46 11.07 -21.68
N LYS A 94 4.97 11.34 -20.46
CA LYS A 94 6.19 10.70 -19.96
C LYS A 94 6.04 9.19 -19.78
N ILE A 95 4.84 8.73 -19.40
CA ILE A 95 4.53 7.29 -19.29
C ILE A 95 4.52 6.63 -20.66
N VAL A 96 3.97 7.31 -21.68
CA VAL A 96 4.00 6.81 -23.07
C VAL A 96 5.45 6.63 -23.54
N SER A 97 6.33 7.61 -23.26
CA SER A 97 7.76 7.53 -23.57
C SER A 97 8.42 6.34 -22.86
N LEU A 98 8.13 6.15 -21.56
CA LEU A 98 8.66 5.04 -20.78
C LEU A 98 8.24 3.67 -21.36
N ILE A 99 6.97 3.51 -21.72
CA ILE A 99 6.44 2.28 -22.32
C ILE A 99 7.13 2.01 -23.67
N ARG A 100 7.39 3.03 -24.48
CA ARG A 100 8.15 2.88 -25.73
C ARG A 100 9.57 2.40 -25.46
N SER A 101 10.28 3.00 -24.48
CA SER A 101 11.63 2.57 -24.13
C SER A 101 11.66 1.11 -23.65
N ILE A 102 10.69 0.69 -22.83
CA ILE A 102 10.55 -0.71 -22.41
C ILE A 102 10.39 -1.64 -23.62
N LYS A 103 9.53 -1.27 -24.59
CA LYS A 103 9.29 -2.03 -25.80
C LYS A 103 10.54 -2.09 -26.69
N GLU A 104 11.21 -0.97 -26.93
CA GLU A 104 12.39 -0.86 -27.79
C GLU A 104 13.58 -1.64 -27.27
N ASN A 105 13.75 -1.69 -25.95
CA ASN A 105 14.83 -2.46 -25.31
C ASN A 105 14.47 -3.93 -25.05
N ASN A 106 13.30 -4.40 -25.45
CA ASN A 106 12.86 -5.79 -25.31
C ASN A 106 13.11 -6.35 -23.90
N LEU A 107 12.78 -5.59 -22.84
CA LEU A 107 13.02 -6.02 -21.47
C LEU A 107 12.33 -7.34 -21.18
N ASN A 108 13.06 -8.28 -20.60
CA ASN A 108 12.54 -9.56 -20.15
C ASN A 108 11.75 -9.43 -18.83
N GLU A 109 11.13 -10.53 -18.40
CA GLU A 109 10.28 -10.54 -17.20
C GLU A 109 11.06 -10.18 -15.93
N ASP A 110 12.33 -10.61 -15.79
CA ASP A 110 13.16 -10.31 -14.64
C ASP A 110 13.51 -8.81 -14.59
N GLN A 111 13.85 -8.21 -15.71
CA GLN A 111 14.13 -6.78 -15.80
C GLN A 111 12.88 -5.92 -15.50
N LEU A 112 11.70 -6.37 -15.93
CA LEU A 112 10.44 -5.71 -15.58
C LEU A 112 10.14 -5.83 -14.08
N ASN A 113 10.41 -6.98 -13.46
CA ASN A 113 10.31 -7.19 -12.03
C ASN A 113 11.26 -6.27 -11.25
N ASP A 114 12.48 -6.08 -11.71
CA ASP A 114 13.45 -5.17 -11.08
C ASP A 114 12.96 -3.72 -11.10
N ILE A 115 12.35 -3.28 -12.22
CA ILE A 115 11.72 -1.96 -12.33
C ILE A 115 10.55 -1.85 -11.34
N GLU A 116 9.69 -2.85 -11.27
CA GLU A 116 8.55 -2.86 -10.34
C GLU A 116 9.02 -2.80 -8.89
N ILE A 117 10.04 -3.57 -8.51
CA ILE A 117 10.68 -3.54 -7.19
C ILE A 117 11.22 -2.15 -6.89
N SER A 118 11.91 -1.52 -7.84
CA SER A 118 12.49 -0.17 -7.67
C SER A 118 11.40 0.89 -7.45
N ILE A 119 10.30 0.82 -8.18
CA ILE A 119 9.15 1.72 -8.01
C ILE A 119 8.51 1.50 -6.61
N ASN A 120 8.31 0.25 -6.21
CA ASN A 120 7.72 -0.10 -4.93
C ASN A 120 8.62 0.33 -3.76
N LYS A 121 9.92 0.16 -3.85
CA LYS A 121 10.88 0.67 -2.83
C LYS A 121 10.76 2.19 -2.67
N ARG A 122 10.72 2.95 -3.75
CA ARG A 122 10.60 4.42 -3.71
C ARG A 122 9.28 4.92 -3.13
N SER A 123 8.20 4.16 -3.30
CA SER A 123 6.89 4.47 -2.73
C SER A 123 6.72 3.96 -1.30
N SER A 124 7.67 3.18 -0.79
CA SER A 124 7.60 2.64 0.57
C SER A 124 7.84 3.73 1.62
N LYS A 125 7.10 3.62 2.72
CA LYS A 125 7.23 4.48 3.91
C LYS A 125 7.77 3.66 5.07
N ALA A 126 8.42 4.33 6.02
CA ALA A 126 8.79 3.73 7.30
C ALA A 126 8.09 4.46 8.45
N LEU A 127 7.50 3.72 9.37
CA LEU A 127 6.96 4.22 10.62
C LEU A 127 7.74 3.60 11.77
N ILE A 128 8.49 4.42 12.50
CA ILE A 128 9.31 3.97 13.62
C ILE A 128 8.58 4.27 14.93
N ILE A 129 8.41 3.27 15.78
CA ILE A 129 7.77 3.44 17.09
C ILE A 129 8.84 3.64 18.16
N ALA A 130 8.92 4.86 18.70
CA ALA A 130 9.92 5.31 19.67
C ALA A 130 9.29 5.94 20.93
N ALA A 131 8.06 5.58 21.26
CA ALA A 131 7.33 6.19 22.38
C ALA A 131 7.65 5.57 23.75
N GLY A 132 8.21 4.35 23.81
CA GLY A 132 8.37 3.56 25.03
C GLY A 132 9.37 4.12 26.04
N LEU A 133 9.11 3.82 27.32
CA LEU A 133 9.94 4.23 28.47
C LEU A 133 11.34 3.60 28.51
N GLY A 134 11.51 2.42 27.90
CA GLY A 134 12.78 1.68 28.00
C GLY A 134 13.15 1.21 29.42
N SER A 135 12.17 1.04 30.32
CA SER A 135 12.34 0.79 31.77
C SER A 135 13.24 -0.39 32.15
N ARG A 136 13.42 -1.37 31.26
CA ARG A 136 14.32 -2.52 31.48
C ARG A 136 15.81 -2.15 31.49
N LEU A 137 16.18 -1.02 30.91
CA LEU A 137 17.57 -0.54 30.80
C LEU A 137 17.89 0.50 31.87
N LYS A 138 17.60 0.17 33.13
CA LYS A 138 17.83 1.01 34.31
C LYS A 138 19.15 1.79 34.20
N GLY A 139 19.17 3.05 34.58
CA GLY A 139 20.36 3.93 34.54
C GLY A 139 20.68 4.51 33.15
N HIS A 140 20.55 3.73 32.09
CA HIS A 140 20.87 4.20 30.74
C HIS A 140 19.75 4.99 30.06
N THR A 141 18.50 4.79 30.51
CA THR A 141 17.31 5.42 29.91
C THR A 141 16.63 6.44 30.82
N GLU A 142 17.21 6.77 31.95
CA GLU A 142 16.64 7.78 32.88
C GLU A 142 16.51 9.16 32.25
N ASN A 143 17.52 9.55 31.46
CA ASN A 143 17.58 10.86 30.84
C ASN A 143 17.53 10.84 29.30
N LEU A 144 17.39 9.65 28.69
CA LEU A 144 17.45 9.49 27.24
C LEU A 144 16.50 8.38 26.78
N PRO A 145 15.72 8.56 25.68
CA PRO A 145 14.96 7.48 25.12
C PRO A 145 15.86 6.35 24.65
N LYS A 146 15.41 5.08 24.76
CA LYS A 146 16.20 3.91 24.38
C LYS A 146 16.79 4.00 22.96
N CYS A 147 16.03 4.53 22.03
CA CYS A 147 16.46 4.68 20.63
C CYS A 147 17.60 5.71 20.44
N MET A 148 17.83 6.54 21.44
CA MET A 148 18.91 7.57 21.43
C MET A 148 20.17 7.10 22.12
N LEU A 149 20.23 5.86 22.62
CA LEU A 149 21.47 5.28 23.13
C LEU A 149 22.50 5.18 22.01
N ASP A 150 23.74 5.58 22.35
CA ASP A 150 24.86 5.44 21.44
C ASP A 150 25.23 3.98 21.26
N PHE A 151 25.46 3.60 20.02
CA PHE A 151 25.91 2.27 19.66
C PHE A 151 27.02 2.36 18.61
N GLY A 152 28.25 2.51 19.08
CA GLY A 152 29.43 2.66 18.22
C GLY A 152 29.42 3.98 17.44
N GLY A 153 29.25 5.10 18.13
CA GLY A 153 29.33 6.46 17.58
C GLY A 153 28.06 6.96 16.85
N LYS A 154 26.99 6.17 16.84
CA LYS A 154 25.68 6.57 16.31
C LYS A 154 24.56 6.02 17.19
N THR A 155 23.48 6.78 17.33
CA THR A 155 22.29 6.27 18.04
C THR A 155 21.62 5.12 17.29
N LEU A 156 20.90 4.25 18.02
CA LEU A 156 20.12 3.18 17.41
C LEU A 156 19.17 3.72 16.34
N LEU A 157 18.50 4.84 16.66
CA LEU A 157 17.56 5.48 15.74
C LEU A 157 18.25 6.03 14.49
N GLN A 158 19.45 6.63 14.63
CA GLN A 158 20.22 7.11 13.47
C GLN A 158 20.58 5.95 12.54
N ARG A 159 20.99 4.80 13.09
CA ARG A 159 21.31 3.61 12.29
C ARG A 159 20.09 3.10 11.51
N GLN A 160 18.92 3.08 12.13
CA GLN A 160 17.69 2.71 11.44
C GLN A 160 17.35 3.70 10.31
N ILE A 161 17.42 5.00 10.59
CA ILE A 161 17.16 6.05 9.58
C ILE A 161 18.14 5.91 8.41
N ASP A 162 19.43 5.68 8.69
CA ASP A 162 20.45 5.49 7.66
C ASP A 162 20.16 4.24 6.81
N ALA A 163 19.78 3.13 7.46
CA ALA A 163 19.43 1.90 6.76
C ALA A 163 18.19 2.08 5.84
N TYR A 164 17.15 2.77 6.30
CA TYR A 164 16.01 3.10 5.46
C TYR A 164 16.41 3.96 4.27
N LYS A 165 17.16 5.05 4.49
CA LYS A 165 17.62 5.95 3.42
C LYS A 165 18.52 5.24 2.41
N LYS A 166 19.39 4.34 2.85
CA LYS A 166 20.24 3.52 1.97
C LYS A 166 19.43 2.61 1.06
N ASN A 167 18.24 2.20 1.48
CA ASN A 167 17.27 1.41 0.69
C ASN A 167 16.23 2.28 -0.04
N ASP A 168 16.52 3.56 -0.30
CA ASP A 168 15.63 4.52 -0.98
C ASP A 168 14.30 4.81 -0.27
N ILE A 169 14.13 4.39 0.98
CA ILE A 169 12.96 4.71 1.80
C ILE A 169 13.20 6.07 2.46
N LYS A 170 12.73 7.14 1.81
CA LYS A 170 12.94 8.52 2.23
C LYS A 170 11.79 9.09 3.05
N ASN A 171 10.60 8.51 2.91
CA ASN A 171 9.41 8.92 3.66
C ASN A 171 9.39 8.19 5.00
N ILE A 172 9.97 8.83 6.03
CA ILE A 172 10.13 8.26 7.37
C ILE A 172 9.31 9.08 8.35
N SER A 173 8.43 8.41 9.07
CA SER A 173 7.63 8.95 10.17
C SER A 173 8.03 8.28 11.49
N LEU A 174 7.89 8.99 12.59
CA LEU A 174 8.29 8.50 13.91
C LEU A 174 7.27 8.90 14.98
N VAL A 175 6.83 7.92 15.76
CA VAL A 175 5.99 8.16 16.94
C VAL A 175 6.86 8.30 18.17
N ARG A 176 6.82 9.49 18.78
CA ARG A 176 7.57 9.83 20.01
C ARG A 176 6.64 9.79 21.24
N GLY A 177 7.21 9.59 22.39
CA GLY A 177 6.54 9.67 23.69
C GLY A 177 7.49 10.09 24.78
N TYR A 178 8.12 9.14 25.46
CA TYR A 178 9.08 9.41 26.50
C TYR A 178 10.25 10.28 26.02
N LYS A 179 10.52 11.36 26.74
CA LYS A 179 11.64 12.30 26.42
C LYS A 179 11.67 12.70 24.93
N LYS A 180 10.51 12.98 24.35
CA LYS A 180 10.33 13.32 22.93
C LYS A 180 11.23 14.47 22.45
N GLU A 181 11.56 15.41 23.31
CA GLU A 181 12.40 16.55 23.05
C GLU A 181 13.86 16.15 22.71
N LYS A 182 14.30 14.96 23.08
CA LYS A 182 15.61 14.41 22.77
C LYS A 182 15.69 13.80 21.36
N ILE A 183 14.56 13.61 20.69
CA ILE A 183 14.48 13.01 19.36
C ILE A 183 14.16 14.12 18.35
N ASN A 184 15.18 14.57 17.61
CA ASN A 184 15.04 15.64 16.63
C ASN A 184 15.94 15.40 15.42
N TYR A 185 15.41 14.78 14.38
CA TYR A 185 16.10 14.52 13.11
C TYR A 185 15.43 15.29 11.97
N LYS A 186 16.25 15.93 11.12
CA LYS A 186 15.73 16.68 9.95
C LYS A 186 15.08 15.72 8.93
N GLY A 187 13.95 16.15 8.37
CA GLY A 187 13.25 15.42 7.31
C GLY A 187 12.48 14.20 7.81
N ILE A 188 12.17 14.12 9.11
CA ILE A 188 11.30 13.10 9.73
C ILE A 188 9.98 13.75 10.12
N LYS A 189 8.87 13.11 9.78
CA LYS A 189 7.54 13.50 10.26
C LYS A 189 7.31 12.90 11.65
N TYR A 190 6.86 13.71 12.58
CA TYR A 190 6.70 13.31 13.98
C TYR A 190 5.25 13.21 14.37
N TYR A 191 4.94 12.13 15.08
CA TYR A 191 3.69 11.91 15.80
C TYR A 191 3.99 11.78 17.29
N GLU A 192 2.99 12.00 18.12
CA GLU A 192 3.15 11.96 19.56
C GLU A 192 2.14 11.02 20.21
N ASN A 193 2.65 10.04 20.96
CA ASN A 193 1.85 9.28 21.89
C ASN A 193 1.93 9.95 23.28
N LYS A 194 0.93 10.75 23.64
CA LYS A 194 0.88 11.45 24.92
C LYS A 194 0.68 10.53 26.11
N ASP A 195 0.01 9.40 25.89
CA ASP A 195 -0.31 8.42 26.92
C ASP A 195 0.63 7.19 26.92
N TYR A 196 1.87 7.38 26.49
CA TYR A 196 2.86 6.30 26.32
C TYR A 196 3.13 5.48 27.59
N ARG A 197 2.74 5.95 28.77
CA ARG A 197 2.94 5.25 30.05
C ARG A 197 1.88 4.20 30.32
N ASN A 198 0.65 4.42 29.85
CA ASN A 198 -0.54 3.65 30.22
C ASN A 198 -1.09 2.84 29.05
N ASN A 199 -0.50 2.95 27.87
CA ASN A 199 -0.98 2.27 26.69
C ASN A 199 0.08 1.33 26.06
N ASN A 200 -0.34 0.58 25.07
CA ASN A 200 0.50 -0.37 24.37
C ASN A 200 1.01 0.18 23.03
N ILE A 201 1.81 -0.63 22.37
CA ILE A 201 2.39 -0.34 21.06
C ILE A 201 1.36 -0.07 19.97
N LEU A 202 0.23 -0.78 20.00
CA LEU A 202 -0.84 -0.59 19.03
C LEU A 202 -1.39 0.84 19.07
N ASN A 203 -1.55 1.39 20.29
CA ASN A 203 -1.96 2.78 20.46
C ASN A 203 -0.91 3.74 19.91
N SER A 204 0.39 3.42 20.03
CA SER A 204 1.45 4.22 19.38
C SER A 204 1.33 4.19 17.86
N ILE A 205 1.03 3.04 17.27
CA ILE A 205 0.80 2.93 15.81
C ILE A 205 -0.39 3.79 15.38
N PHE A 206 -1.50 3.75 16.13
CA PHE A 206 -2.68 4.55 15.82
C PHE A 206 -2.48 6.08 15.99
N CYS A 207 -1.48 6.53 16.76
CA CYS A 207 -1.12 7.95 16.76
C CYS A 207 -0.67 8.46 15.39
N ALA A 208 -0.28 7.55 14.48
CA ALA A 208 0.14 7.83 13.11
C ALA A 208 -0.76 7.11 12.08
N GLU A 209 -2.06 6.93 12.37
CA GLU A 209 -3.01 6.19 11.55
C GLU A 209 -3.05 6.69 10.10
N GLU A 210 -2.92 7.99 9.87
CA GLU A 210 -2.90 8.58 8.52
C GLU A 210 -1.73 8.10 7.66
N GLU A 211 -0.66 7.57 8.27
CA GLU A 211 0.46 6.98 7.54
C GLU A 211 0.21 5.53 7.11
N ILE A 212 -0.80 4.85 7.71
CA ILE A 212 -1.08 3.45 7.48
C ILE A 212 -1.86 3.29 6.16
N ASN A 213 -1.18 3.59 5.06
CA ASN A 213 -1.70 3.40 3.72
C ASN A 213 -0.57 3.05 2.75
N GLY A 214 -0.87 2.25 1.72
CA GLY A 214 0.12 1.79 0.75
C GLY A 214 1.19 0.87 1.33
N ASN A 215 2.41 0.95 0.79
CA ASN A 215 3.54 0.13 1.23
C ASN A 215 4.20 0.77 2.45
N ILE A 216 3.99 0.22 3.63
CA ILE A 216 4.54 0.72 4.89
C ILE A 216 5.32 -0.37 5.63
N ILE A 217 6.48 0.02 6.16
CA ILE A 217 7.29 -0.80 7.09
C ILE A 217 7.13 -0.20 8.47
N ILE A 218 6.62 -0.97 9.42
CA ILE A 218 6.52 -0.54 10.81
C ILE A 218 7.63 -1.24 11.60
N SER A 219 8.45 -0.46 12.30
CA SER A 219 9.55 -0.98 13.10
C SER A 219 9.59 -0.40 14.51
N TYR A 220 10.17 -1.16 15.44
CA TYR A 220 10.54 -0.66 16.75
C TYR A 220 11.87 0.09 16.69
N SER A 221 11.99 1.14 17.46
CA SER A 221 13.18 1.99 17.50
C SER A 221 14.41 1.37 18.17
N ASP A 222 14.28 0.16 18.70
CA ASP A 222 15.35 -0.58 19.39
C ASP A 222 15.84 -1.82 18.61
N ILE A 223 15.40 -1.96 17.37
CA ILE A 223 15.86 -3.02 16.47
C ILE A 223 16.98 -2.46 15.57
N LEU A 224 18.03 -3.23 15.40
CA LEU A 224 19.04 -3.01 14.38
C LEU A 224 18.77 -3.95 13.21
N PHE A 225 18.83 -3.43 12.02
CA PHE A 225 18.84 -4.20 10.78
C PHE A 225 19.87 -3.59 9.83
N GLU A 226 20.51 -4.46 9.08
CA GLU A 226 21.45 -4.04 8.05
C GLU A 226 20.73 -3.86 6.72
N SER A 227 21.24 -2.93 5.90
CA SER A 227 20.83 -2.90 4.51
C SER A 227 21.43 -4.14 3.85
N LEU A 228 20.61 -5.06 3.35
CA LEU A 228 21.08 -6.07 2.42
C LEU A 228 21.77 -5.36 1.25
N VAL A 229 22.98 -5.81 0.96
CA VAL A 229 23.81 -5.29 -0.15
C VAL A 229 23.18 -5.69 -1.47
#